data_eaef46730caef933d1743db671240745
#
_entry.id   eaef46730caef933d1743db671240745
#
_cell.length_a   1.000
_cell.length_b   1.000
_cell.length_c   1.000
_cell.angle_alpha   90.00
_cell.angle_beta   90.00
_cell.angle_gamma   90.00
#
_symmetry.space_group_name_H-M   'P 1'
#
loop_
_entity.id
_entity.type
_entity.pdbx_description
1 polymer ?
#
loop_
_entity_poly.entity_id
_entity_poly.type
_entity_poly.pdbx_seq_one_letter_code
_entity_poly.pdbx_strand_id
1 'polypeptide(L)'
;MLLEDRILKKWLLPFILSVLIAVDSMAQCIPVYKDSSMSVERRVTDLLGRMTLREKIAQLSHLHGYQLYNGQEVDYQKLRDAAGDISYGCIEGFNLTGENVRKAFHAIQKYMVEETRLGIPVFTVTESLHGSVHDGSTIFPQSVAVGSTFNLDLAYQMTKAIATELRSQGVIQTLSPGLDVVRDLRWGRVEESFGEDPWLVGQMGIAQVKGYIDGGISPMLKPFGPGGAPLGGLNLASVESGERDIRNIHIKPYEMAVRNTEVKAVMTSYNSWNGIPNSASSYLLTNILRNEWGFKGYVYSDWGAVAMLKDFQHTAKAVSYTHLTLPTNRE
;
A
#
# COMPACT_ATOMS: atom_id res chain seq x y z
N MET A 1 2.47 7.85 -73.93
CA MET A 1 2.27 8.73 -72.73
C MET A 1 0.92 8.55 -72.02
N LEU A 2 -0.16 8.08 -72.67
CA LEU A 2 -1.49 7.87 -72.00
C LEU A 2 -1.72 6.41 -71.56
N LEU A 3 -0.93 5.42 -71.96
CA LEU A 3 -1.08 4.01 -71.55
C LEU A 3 -0.31 3.69 -70.24
N GLU A 4 0.84 4.30 -70.03
CA GLU A 4 1.69 4.07 -68.85
C GLU A 4 1.03 4.62 -67.57
N ASP A 5 0.33 5.74 -67.68
CA ASP A 5 -0.35 6.35 -66.52
C ASP A 5 -1.56 5.52 -66.00
N ARG A 6 -2.19 4.74 -66.88
CA ARG A 6 -3.29 3.82 -66.52
C ARG A 6 -2.80 2.52 -65.84
N ILE A 7 -1.64 2.03 -66.25
CA ILE A 7 -1.06 0.82 -65.65
C ILE A 7 -0.50 1.13 -64.23
N LEU A 8 0.17 2.28 -64.08
CA LEU A 8 0.68 2.71 -62.79
C LEU A 8 -0.41 2.92 -61.74
N LYS A 9 -1.52 3.56 -62.13
CA LYS A 9 -2.69 3.79 -61.23
C LYS A 9 -3.44 2.50 -60.88
N LYS A 10 -3.41 1.49 -61.77
CA LYS A 10 -4.13 0.23 -61.58
C LYS A 10 -3.45 -0.69 -60.52
N TRP A 11 -2.16 -0.53 -60.30
CA TRP A 11 -1.41 -1.31 -59.33
C TRP A 11 -1.00 -0.52 -58.06
N LEU A 12 -0.85 0.81 -58.19
CA LEU A 12 -0.50 1.67 -57.06
C LEU A 12 -1.65 1.78 -56.01
N LEU A 13 -2.87 1.89 -56.50
CA LEU A 13 -4.04 2.03 -55.60
C LEU A 13 -4.28 0.79 -54.72
N PRO A 14 -4.31 -0.45 -55.23
CA PRO A 14 -4.45 -1.64 -54.43
C PRO A 14 -3.23 -1.89 -53.52
N PHE A 15 -2.02 -1.49 -53.96
CA PHE A 15 -0.82 -1.61 -53.09
C PHE A 15 -0.86 -0.61 -51.92
N ILE A 16 -1.25 0.63 -52.14
CA ILE A 16 -1.45 1.63 -51.10
C ILE A 16 -2.58 1.19 -50.18
N LEU A 17 -3.67 0.64 -50.70
CA LEU A 17 -4.80 0.16 -49.91
C LEU A 17 -4.41 -1.07 -49.08
N SER A 18 -3.57 -2.00 -49.64
CA SER A 18 -3.06 -3.15 -48.88
C SER A 18 -2.03 -2.76 -47.82
N VAL A 19 -1.23 -1.71 -48.03
CA VAL A 19 -0.32 -1.15 -47.03
C VAL A 19 -1.10 -0.42 -45.94
N LEU A 20 -2.15 0.33 -46.30
CA LEU A 20 -3.04 0.98 -45.34
C LEU A 20 -3.84 -0.04 -44.50
N ILE A 21 -4.32 -1.13 -45.12
CA ILE A 21 -5.01 -2.21 -44.41
C ILE A 21 -4.00 -2.99 -43.55
N ALA A 22 -2.75 -3.16 -43.96
CA ALA A 22 -1.72 -3.78 -43.14
C ALA A 22 -1.28 -2.90 -41.96
N VAL A 23 -1.33 -1.60 -42.12
CA VAL A 23 -1.07 -0.64 -41.02
C VAL A 23 -2.25 -0.57 -40.06
N ASP A 24 -3.50 -0.63 -40.54
CA ASP A 24 -4.69 -0.73 -39.66
C ASP A 24 -4.84 -2.13 -39.02
N SER A 25 -4.31 -3.19 -39.66
CA SER A 25 -4.27 -4.55 -39.08
C SER A 25 -3.17 -4.76 -38.05
N MET A 26 -2.30 -3.81 -37.82
CA MET A 26 -1.62 -3.67 -36.53
C MET A 26 -2.63 -3.08 -35.52
N ALA A 27 -3.83 -3.69 -35.43
CA ALA A 27 -4.70 -3.54 -34.30
C ALA A 27 -3.78 -3.63 -33.06
N GLN A 28 -3.65 -2.54 -32.34
CA GLN A 28 -2.80 -2.44 -31.16
C GLN A 28 -3.18 -3.60 -30.25
N CYS A 29 -2.39 -4.67 -30.35
CA CYS A 29 -2.62 -5.85 -29.53
C CYS A 29 -2.47 -5.37 -28.08
N ILE A 30 -3.61 -5.26 -27.39
CA ILE A 30 -3.62 -4.80 -26.01
C ILE A 30 -2.63 -5.67 -25.25
N PRO A 31 -1.61 -5.09 -24.61
CA PRO A 31 -0.66 -5.88 -23.83
C PRO A 31 -1.37 -6.77 -22.83
N VAL A 32 -0.91 -7.99 -22.62
CA VAL A 32 -1.59 -8.98 -21.75
C VAL A 32 -1.82 -8.42 -20.35
N TYR A 33 -0.90 -7.63 -19.81
CA TYR A 33 -1.08 -7.02 -18.49
C TYR A 33 -2.22 -5.99 -18.42
N LYS A 34 -2.63 -5.39 -19.55
CA LYS A 34 -3.78 -4.46 -19.63
C LYS A 34 -5.09 -5.17 -19.94
N ASP A 35 -5.06 -6.42 -20.37
CA ASP A 35 -6.25 -7.20 -20.70
C ASP A 35 -6.88 -7.78 -19.43
N SER A 36 -8.01 -7.22 -19.02
CA SER A 36 -8.74 -7.64 -17.81
C SER A 36 -9.35 -9.05 -17.91
N SER A 37 -9.45 -9.62 -19.11
CA SER A 37 -9.96 -10.99 -19.33
C SER A 37 -8.91 -12.06 -18.99
N MET A 38 -7.63 -11.67 -18.93
CA MET A 38 -6.55 -12.58 -18.58
C MET A 38 -6.43 -12.76 -17.07
N SER A 39 -5.95 -13.93 -16.62
CA SER A 39 -5.70 -14.16 -15.19
C SER A 39 -4.66 -13.20 -14.61
N VAL A 40 -4.77 -12.91 -13.32
CA VAL A 40 -3.85 -11.99 -12.63
C VAL A 40 -2.40 -12.46 -12.79
N GLU A 41 -2.13 -13.78 -12.68
CA GLU A 41 -0.78 -14.34 -12.81
C GLU A 41 -0.18 -14.10 -14.19
N ARG A 42 -0.98 -14.26 -15.25
CA ARG A 42 -0.53 -13.97 -16.63
C ARG A 42 -0.24 -12.49 -16.83
N ARG A 43 -1.12 -11.64 -16.31
CA ARG A 43 -0.96 -10.19 -16.37
C ARG A 43 0.29 -9.72 -15.62
N VAL A 44 0.51 -10.23 -14.42
CA VAL A 44 1.69 -9.92 -13.60
C VAL A 44 2.98 -10.41 -14.29
N THR A 45 2.99 -11.62 -14.82
CA THR A 45 4.16 -12.18 -15.52
C THR A 45 4.52 -11.34 -16.74
N ASP A 46 3.54 -10.94 -17.55
CA ASP A 46 3.75 -10.09 -18.73
C ASP A 46 4.27 -8.69 -18.31
N LEU A 47 3.67 -8.08 -17.27
CA LEU A 47 4.09 -6.79 -16.76
C LEU A 47 5.53 -6.81 -16.24
N LEU A 48 5.87 -7.77 -15.38
CA LEU A 48 7.21 -7.93 -14.83
C LEU A 48 8.28 -8.14 -15.89
N GLY A 49 7.95 -8.87 -16.96
CA GLY A 49 8.83 -9.06 -18.11
C GLY A 49 9.10 -7.78 -18.92
N ARG A 50 8.17 -6.80 -18.86
CA ARG A 50 8.31 -5.51 -19.55
C ARG A 50 9.01 -4.44 -18.71
N MET A 51 9.02 -4.60 -17.38
CA MET A 51 9.56 -3.61 -16.44
C MET A 51 11.07 -3.63 -16.43
N THR A 52 11.66 -2.43 -16.50
CA THR A 52 13.06 -2.20 -16.15
C THR A 52 13.29 -2.34 -14.65
N LEU A 53 14.53 -2.51 -14.22
CA LEU A 53 14.87 -2.53 -12.79
C LEU A 53 14.40 -1.24 -12.09
N ARG A 54 14.58 -0.08 -12.73
CA ARG A 54 14.15 1.22 -12.19
C ARG A 54 12.64 1.27 -11.94
N GLU A 55 11.84 0.76 -12.87
CA GLU A 55 10.38 0.68 -12.72
C GLU A 55 9.96 -0.30 -11.62
N LYS A 56 10.65 -1.44 -11.50
CA LYS A 56 10.41 -2.39 -10.40
C LYS A 56 10.68 -1.75 -9.03
N ILE A 57 11.78 -0.99 -8.89
CA ILE A 57 12.10 -0.26 -7.67
C ILE A 57 11.07 0.82 -7.39
N ALA A 58 10.61 1.56 -8.40
CA ALA A 58 9.58 2.59 -8.23
C ALA A 58 8.25 2.00 -7.73
N GLN A 59 7.87 0.79 -8.17
CA GLN A 59 6.69 0.09 -7.63
C GLN A 59 6.81 -0.29 -6.15
N LEU A 60 8.03 -0.35 -5.61
CA LEU A 60 8.29 -0.56 -4.18
C LEU A 60 8.46 0.76 -3.40
N SER A 61 8.23 1.89 -4.04
CA SER A 61 8.50 3.22 -3.51
C SER A 61 7.24 4.09 -3.45
N HIS A 62 7.27 5.05 -2.55
CA HIS A 62 6.26 6.09 -2.41
C HIS A 62 6.55 7.34 -3.21
N LEU A 63 5.50 8.01 -3.68
CA LEU A 63 5.50 9.44 -3.93
C LEU A 63 4.94 10.18 -2.71
N HIS A 64 5.61 11.24 -2.29
CA HIS A 64 5.15 12.09 -1.19
C HIS A 64 4.23 13.19 -1.72
N GLY A 65 2.94 13.05 -1.46
CA GLY A 65 1.91 13.96 -1.98
C GLY A 65 2.15 15.42 -1.60
N TYR A 66 2.63 15.68 -0.37
CA TYR A 66 2.93 17.05 0.10
C TYR A 66 3.98 17.79 -0.73
N GLN A 67 4.78 17.10 -1.54
CA GLN A 67 5.75 17.70 -2.45
C GLN A 67 5.17 18.01 -3.83
N LEU A 68 3.96 17.54 -4.15
CA LEU A 68 3.39 17.52 -5.48
C LEU A 68 2.30 18.59 -5.72
N TYR A 69 1.98 19.43 -4.73
CA TYR A 69 0.97 20.45 -4.90
C TYR A 69 1.48 21.85 -4.60
N ASN A 70 0.74 22.84 -5.09
CA ASN A 70 0.93 24.26 -4.82
C ASN A 70 -0.42 24.84 -4.40
N GLY A 71 -0.49 25.38 -3.19
CA GLY A 71 -1.79 25.78 -2.61
C GLY A 71 -2.69 24.55 -2.42
N GLN A 72 -3.77 24.46 -3.18
CA GLN A 72 -4.76 23.37 -3.08
C GLN A 72 -4.84 22.50 -4.34
N GLU A 73 -3.93 22.68 -5.30
CA GLU A 73 -3.94 21.99 -6.60
C GLU A 73 -2.62 21.26 -6.86
N VAL A 74 -2.68 20.18 -7.64
CA VAL A 74 -1.48 19.46 -8.08
C VAL A 74 -0.66 20.32 -9.00
N ASP A 75 0.62 20.45 -8.69
CA ASP A 75 1.63 21.07 -9.56
C ASP A 75 2.16 19.99 -10.52
N TYR A 76 1.72 20.05 -11.77
CA TYR A 76 2.13 19.10 -12.80
C TYR A 76 3.63 19.15 -13.13
N GLN A 77 4.29 20.29 -12.89
CA GLN A 77 5.74 20.36 -13.09
C GLN A 77 6.45 19.55 -12.01
N LYS A 78 6.09 19.76 -10.74
CA LYS A 78 6.62 18.97 -9.62
C LYS A 78 6.34 17.46 -9.80
N LEU A 79 5.16 17.10 -10.30
CA LEU A 79 4.80 15.70 -10.56
C LEU A 79 5.68 15.11 -11.67
N ARG A 80 5.92 15.83 -12.77
CA ARG A 80 6.84 15.41 -13.83
C ARG A 80 8.28 15.28 -13.35
N ASP A 81 8.73 16.23 -12.54
CA ASP A 81 10.10 16.22 -11.99
C ASP A 81 10.31 15.02 -11.04
N ALA A 82 9.27 14.64 -10.28
CA ALA A 82 9.33 13.53 -9.34
C ALA A 82 9.17 12.16 -10.01
N ALA A 83 8.20 12.00 -10.90
CA ALA A 83 7.83 10.72 -11.48
C ALA A 83 8.43 10.46 -12.89
N GLY A 84 8.58 11.53 -13.72
CA GLY A 84 8.99 11.37 -15.11
C GLY A 84 8.03 10.45 -15.87
N ASP A 85 8.57 9.45 -16.55
CA ASP A 85 7.83 8.43 -17.31
C ASP A 85 7.56 7.13 -16.51
N ILE A 86 7.72 7.15 -15.17
CA ILE A 86 7.66 5.96 -14.31
C ILE A 86 6.49 6.05 -13.35
N SER A 87 5.68 5.00 -13.27
CA SER A 87 4.67 4.83 -12.22
C SER A 87 5.30 4.38 -10.91
N TYR A 88 4.81 4.94 -9.80
CA TYR A 88 5.17 4.55 -8.44
C TYR A 88 4.14 3.59 -7.83
N GLY A 89 4.56 2.83 -6.80
CA GLY A 89 3.70 1.87 -6.13
C GLY A 89 2.56 2.54 -5.37
N CYS A 90 2.85 3.58 -4.61
CA CYS A 90 1.83 4.29 -3.84
C CYS A 90 2.13 5.78 -3.69
N ILE A 91 1.10 6.50 -3.27
CA ILE A 91 1.15 7.92 -2.93
C ILE A 91 0.32 8.18 -1.68
N GLU A 92 0.86 8.99 -0.77
CA GLU A 92 0.19 9.48 0.44
C GLU A 92 0.69 10.86 0.85
N GLY A 93 0.12 11.43 1.92
CA GLY A 93 0.65 12.63 2.55
C GLY A 93 0.17 13.92 1.90
N PHE A 94 -1.15 14.14 1.87
CA PHE A 94 -1.72 15.41 1.45
C PHE A 94 -2.34 16.14 2.64
N ASN A 95 -1.98 17.41 2.82
CA ASN A 95 -2.62 18.33 3.76
C ASN A 95 -3.63 19.19 2.99
N LEU A 96 -4.65 18.55 2.44
CA LEU A 96 -5.69 19.15 1.62
C LEU A 96 -7.06 18.83 2.20
N THR A 97 -8.08 19.61 1.83
CA THR A 97 -9.47 19.22 2.12
C THR A 97 -9.84 17.95 1.38
N GLY A 98 -10.82 17.19 1.88
CA GLY A 98 -11.24 15.93 1.25
C GLY A 98 -11.61 16.07 -0.24
N GLU A 99 -12.23 17.18 -0.65
CA GLU A 99 -12.52 17.46 -2.07
C GLU A 99 -11.25 17.69 -2.91
N ASN A 100 -10.30 18.46 -2.38
CA ASN A 100 -9.06 18.75 -3.09
C ASN A 100 -8.13 17.53 -3.13
N VAL A 101 -8.13 16.68 -2.10
CA VAL A 101 -7.48 15.38 -2.13
C VAL A 101 -8.04 14.50 -3.24
N ARG A 102 -9.36 14.45 -3.41
CA ARG A 102 -9.99 13.71 -4.50
C ARG A 102 -9.52 14.19 -5.87
N LYS A 103 -9.46 15.52 -6.07
CA LYS A 103 -8.95 16.12 -7.32
C LYS A 103 -7.47 15.77 -7.52
N ALA A 104 -6.67 15.84 -6.46
CA ALA A 104 -5.24 15.51 -6.50
C ALA A 104 -5.00 14.04 -6.86
N PHE A 105 -5.67 13.12 -6.18
CA PHE A 105 -5.57 11.69 -6.50
C PHE A 105 -6.01 11.38 -7.92
N HIS A 106 -7.10 12.00 -8.40
CA HIS A 106 -7.55 11.82 -9.78
C HIS A 106 -6.52 12.32 -10.79
N ALA A 107 -5.95 13.51 -10.58
CA ALA A 107 -4.94 14.09 -11.46
C ALA A 107 -3.67 13.22 -11.52
N ILE A 108 -3.20 12.74 -10.37
CA ILE A 108 -2.01 11.90 -10.29
C ILE A 108 -2.29 10.52 -10.91
N GLN A 109 -3.44 9.92 -10.63
CA GLN A 109 -3.82 8.64 -11.22
C GLN A 109 -3.89 8.74 -12.74
N LYS A 110 -4.47 9.83 -13.27
CA LYS A 110 -4.50 10.12 -14.71
C LYS A 110 -3.08 10.19 -15.28
N TYR A 111 -2.20 10.96 -14.63
CA TYR A 111 -0.78 11.05 -15.03
C TYR A 111 -0.10 9.68 -15.04
N MET A 112 -0.25 8.88 -14.00
CA MET A 112 0.38 7.56 -13.92
C MET A 112 -0.09 6.61 -15.03
N VAL A 113 -1.37 6.67 -15.39
CA VAL A 113 -1.95 5.79 -16.41
C VAL A 113 -1.69 6.27 -17.84
N GLU A 114 -1.72 7.58 -18.08
CA GLU A 114 -1.69 8.15 -19.43
C GLU A 114 -0.30 8.66 -19.84
N GLU A 115 0.52 9.15 -18.89
CA GLU A 115 1.80 9.83 -19.17
C GLU A 115 3.02 8.93 -18.89
N THR A 116 2.87 7.82 -18.15
CA THR A 116 3.99 6.93 -17.88
C THR A 116 4.06 5.77 -18.86
N ARG A 117 5.27 5.24 -19.08
CA ARG A 117 5.55 4.23 -20.11
C ARG A 117 4.68 2.97 -20.01
N LEU A 118 4.45 2.46 -18.82
CA LEU A 118 3.65 1.25 -18.59
C LEU A 118 2.21 1.54 -18.22
N GLY A 119 1.88 2.76 -17.81
CA GLY A 119 0.53 3.15 -17.40
C GLY A 119 0.00 2.35 -16.22
N ILE A 120 0.86 2.10 -15.20
CA ILE A 120 0.47 1.37 -14.00
C ILE A 120 -0.21 2.36 -13.04
N PRO A 121 -1.44 2.08 -12.56
CA PRO A 121 -2.09 2.90 -11.56
C PRO A 121 -1.30 2.93 -10.24
N VAL A 122 -1.37 4.03 -9.49
CA VAL A 122 -0.76 4.17 -8.17
C VAL A 122 -1.77 3.85 -7.06
N PHE A 123 -1.33 3.21 -5.96
CA PHE A 123 -2.13 3.09 -4.76
C PHE A 123 -2.24 4.44 -4.05
N THR A 124 -3.47 4.93 -3.87
CA THR A 124 -3.76 6.13 -3.08
C THR A 124 -4.00 5.72 -1.64
N VAL A 125 -3.11 6.16 -0.74
CA VAL A 125 -3.03 5.69 0.65
C VAL A 125 -3.24 6.84 1.61
N THR A 126 -3.87 6.60 2.76
CA THR A 126 -3.97 7.57 3.85
C THR A 126 -4.15 6.91 5.22
N GLU A 127 -3.88 7.67 6.27
CA GLU A 127 -4.19 7.30 7.64
C GLU A 127 -5.70 7.45 7.91
N SER A 128 -6.28 6.52 8.68
CA SER A 128 -7.68 6.63 9.09
C SER A 128 -8.03 5.82 10.34
N LEU A 129 -7.15 5.78 11.33
CA LEU A 129 -7.38 5.04 12.58
C LEU A 129 -8.72 5.36 13.24
N HIS A 130 -9.16 6.63 13.17
CA HIS A 130 -10.42 7.11 13.72
C HIS A 130 -11.12 8.13 12.81
N GLY A 131 -11.01 7.95 11.49
CA GLY A 131 -11.51 8.83 10.43
C GLY A 131 -10.41 9.24 9.50
N SER A 132 -10.76 9.75 8.31
CA SER A 132 -9.79 10.29 7.36
C SER A 132 -9.06 11.50 7.95
N VAL A 133 -7.74 11.57 7.76
CA VAL A 133 -6.92 12.71 8.22
C VAL A 133 -7.07 13.98 7.38
N HIS A 134 -7.85 13.93 6.29
CA HIS A 134 -8.04 15.08 5.42
C HIS A 134 -9.04 16.07 6.01
N ASP A 135 -8.76 17.36 5.88
CA ASP A 135 -9.60 18.43 6.42
C ASP A 135 -11.07 18.33 5.95
N GLY A 136 -11.99 18.53 6.90
CA GLY A 136 -13.44 18.42 6.66
C GLY A 136 -13.98 16.99 6.72
N SER A 137 -13.15 16.00 7.02
CA SER A 137 -13.58 14.61 7.24
C SER A 137 -14.17 14.40 8.63
N THR A 138 -14.97 13.35 8.76
CA THR A 138 -15.56 12.96 10.03
C THR A 138 -14.50 12.37 10.97
N ILE A 139 -14.40 12.91 12.18
CA ILE A 139 -13.56 12.38 13.26
C ILE A 139 -14.38 11.50 14.18
N PHE A 140 -13.95 10.27 14.34
CA PHE A 140 -14.50 9.27 15.25
C PHE A 140 -13.67 9.16 16.54
N PRO A 141 -14.18 8.48 17.58
CA PRO A 141 -13.39 8.21 18.78
C PRO A 141 -12.12 7.40 18.45
N GLN A 142 -11.06 7.65 19.23
CA GLN A 142 -9.80 6.89 19.17
C GLN A 142 -10.02 5.40 19.44
N SER A 143 -9.10 4.56 18.96
CA SER A 143 -9.21 3.10 19.06
C SER A 143 -9.39 2.61 20.51
N VAL A 144 -8.70 3.21 21.47
CA VAL A 144 -8.85 2.87 22.91
C VAL A 144 -10.27 3.12 23.43
N ALA A 145 -10.92 4.18 22.97
CA ALA A 145 -12.31 4.46 23.34
C ALA A 145 -13.27 3.47 22.68
N VAL A 146 -13.03 3.10 21.42
CA VAL A 146 -13.80 2.06 20.71
C VAL A 146 -13.61 0.71 21.39
N GLY A 147 -12.39 0.33 21.75
CA GLY A 147 -12.08 -0.88 22.50
C GLY A 147 -12.83 -0.98 23.84
N SER A 148 -12.91 0.15 24.56
CA SER A 148 -13.61 0.25 25.86
C SER A 148 -15.13 -0.01 25.78
N THR A 149 -15.70 0.02 24.58
CA THR A 149 -17.12 -0.31 24.38
C THR A 149 -17.39 -1.82 24.40
N PHE A 150 -16.40 -2.66 24.14
CA PHE A 150 -16.53 -4.10 23.91
C PHE A 150 -17.56 -4.45 22.80
N ASN A 151 -17.86 -3.49 21.92
CA ASN A 151 -18.90 -3.63 20.90
C ASN A 151 -18.29 -3.78 19.51
N LEU A 152 -18.23 -5.01 19.03
CA LEU A 152 -17.64 -5.37 17.72
C LEU A 152 -18.47 -4.83 16.55
N ASP A 153 -19.81 -4.78 16.68
CA ASP A 153 -20.67 -4.23 15.64
C ASP A 153 -20.45 -2.73 15.48
N LEU A 154 -20.31 -2.00 16.58
CA LEU A 154 -19.96 -0.57 16.55
C LEU A 154 -18.64 -0.33 15.82
N ALA A 155 -17.61 -1.13 16.12
CA ALA A 155 -16.31 -1.04 15.46
C ALA A 155 -16.41 -1.29 13.95
N TYR A 156 -17.19 -2.29 13.54
CA TYR A 156 -17.46 -2.59 12.13
C TYR A 156 -18.22 -1.44 11.44
N GLN A 157 -19.31 -0.94 12.02
CA GLN A 157 -20.12 0.13 11.43
C GLN A 157 -19.32 1.43 11.30
N MET A 158 -18.52 1.77 12.32
CA MET A 158 -17.63 2.92 12.29
C MET A 158 -16.66 2.84 11.10
N THR A 159 -15.96 1.74 10.93
CA THR A 159 -14.99 1.61 9.85
C THR A 159 -15.63 1.52 8.47
N LYS A 160 -16.83 0.97 8.36
CA LYS A 160 -17.59 1.00 7.12
C LYS A 160 -17.99 2.43 6.72
N ALA A 161 -18.36 3.27 7.69
CA ALA A 161 -18.62 4.69 7.47
C ALA A 161 -17.35 5.43 7.05
N ILE A 162 -16.22 5.22 7.74
CA ILE A 162 -14.91 5.76 7.38
C ILE A 162 -14.53 5.35 5.95
N ALA A 163 -14.68 4.08 5.60
CA ALA A 163 -14.37 3.57 4.27
C ALA A 163 -15.21 4.25 3.17
N THR A 164 -16.48 4.53 3.43
CA THR A 164 -17.36 5.25 2.50
C THR A 164 -16.84 6.66 2.23
N GLU A 165 -16.41 7.36 3.27
CA GLU A 165 -15.82 8.70 3.14
C GLU A 165 -14.48 8.66 2.39
N LEU A 166 -13.58 7.74 2.75
CA LEU A 166 -12.29 7.53 2.07
C LEU A 166 -12.46 7.28 0.58
N ARG A 167 -13.41 6.43 0.19
CA ARG A 167 -13.72 6.19 -1.23
C ARG A 167 -14.17 7.44 -1.95
N SER A 168 -14.98 8.27 -1.32
CA SER A 168 -15.42 9.54 -1.91
C SER A 168 -14.25 10.50 -2.17
N GLN A 169 -13.18 10.37 -1.39
CA GLN A 169 -11.93 11.12 -1.52
C GLN A 169 -10.95 10.50 -2.54
N GLY A 170 -11.28 9.33 -3.11
CA GLY A 170 -10.41 8.64 -4.07
C GLY A 170 -9.31 7.79 -3.43
N VAL A 171 -9.40 7.53 -2.13
CA VAL A 171 -8.51 6.61 -1.40
C VAL A 171 -8.90 5.18 -1.73
N ILE A 172 -7.92 4.29 -1.91
CA ILE A 172 -8.14 2.86 -2.14
C ILE A 172 -7.56 1.99 -1.03
N GLN A 173 -6.65 2.53 -0.24
CA GLN A 173 -6.01 1.82 0.86
C GLN A 173 -5.86 2.72 2.08
N THR A 174 -6.06 2.14 3.27
CA THR A 174 -5.82 2.81 4.53
C THR A 174 -4.74 2.13 5.36
N LEU A 175 -4.01 2.92 6.16
CA LEU A 175 -3.02 2.44 7.12
C LEU A 175 -3.69 2.13 8.48
N SER A 176 -4.70 1.28 8.44
CA SER A 176 -5.54 0.90 9.59
C SER A 176 -6.07 -0.53 9.42
N PRO A 177 -6.39 -1.25 10.51
CA PRO A 177 -6.35 -0.87 11.93
C PRO A 177 -4.98 -1.02 12.60
N GLY A 178 -4.78 -0.28 13.72
CA GLY A 178 -3.69 -0.52 14.65
C GLY A 178 -4.00 -1.71 15.55
N LEU A 179 -3.07 -2.69 15.67
CA LEU A 179 -3.27 -3.93 16.41
C LEU A 179 -2.23 -4.17 17.50
N ASP A 180 -1.49 -3.14 17.90
CA ASP A 180 -0.61 -3.26 19.06
C ASP A 180 -1.40 -3.62 20.33
N VAL A 181 -0.81 -4.50 21.13
CA VAL A 181 -1.30 -4.79 22.48
C VAL A 181 -0.47 -3.99 23.46
N VAL A 182 -1.09 -3.02 24.14
CA VAL A 182 -0.41 -2.12 25.07
C VAL A 182 0.03 -2.87 26.32
N ARG A 183 1.33 -2.83 26.61
CA ARG A 183 1.93 -3.40 27.83
C ARG A 183 2.72 -2.39 28.64
N ASP A 184 3.04 -1.23 28.04
CA ASP A 184 3.69 -0.11 28.71
C ASP A 184 2.88 1.17 28.47
N LEU A 185 2.19 1.66 29.51
CA LEU A 185 1.34 2.86 29.42
C LEU A 185 2.13 4.17 29.23
N ARG A 186 3.45 4.13 29.34
CA ARG A 186 4.33 5.28 29.03
C ARG A 186 4.51 5.48 27.54
N TRP A 187 4.16 4.47 26.74
CA TRP A 187 4.25 4.55 25.28
C TRP A 187 3.25 5.59 24.72
N GLY A 188 3.74 6.51 23.89
CA GLY A 188 2.99 7.66 23.40
C GLY A 188 1.90 7.36 22.37
N ARG A 189 1.68 6.06 21.98
CA ARG A 189 0.68 5.64 20.99
C ARG A 189 -0.41 4.72 21.58
N VAL A 190 -0.62 4.80 22.87
CA VAL A 190 -1.61 3.96 23.57
C VAL A 190 -3.02 4.14 23.01
N GLU A 191 -3.39 5.35 22.61
CA GLU A 191 -4.71 5.67 22.06
C GLU A 191 -5.00 5.01 20.71
N GLU A 192 -3.97 4.60 19.97
CA GLU A 192 -4.11 3.90 18.68
C GLU A 192 -4.50 2.42 18.85
N SER A 193 -4.35 1.87 20.06
CA SER A 193 -4.66 0.48 20.39
C SER A 193 -6.07 0.31 20.95
N PHE A 194 -6.63 -0.89 20.81
CA PHE A 194 -7.89 -1.28 21.46
C PHE A 194 -7.70 -1.72 22.92
N GLY A 195 -6.46 -1.67 23.47
CA GLY A 195 -6.17 -1.95 24.86
C GLY A 195 -5.09 -2.98 25.11
N GLU A 196 -5.14 -3.62 26.27
CA GLU A 196 -4.11 -4.54 26.77
C GLU A 196 -4.45 -6.02 26.63
N ASP A 197 -5.67 -6.36 26.24
CA ASP A 197 -6.11 -7.73 26.04
C ASP A 197 -5.93 -8.17 24.57
N PRO A 198 -5.08 -9.14 24.27
CA PRO A 198 -4.79 -9.54 22.88
C PRO A 198 -5.99 -10.13 22.16
N TRP A 199 -6.94 -10.75 22.88
CA TRP A 199 -8.15 -11.27 22.30
C TRP A 199 -9.10 -10.15 21.88
N LEU A 200 -9.35 -9.18 22.76
CA LEU A 200 -10.17 -8.01 22.45
C LEU A 200 -9.58 -7.22 21.27
N VAL A 201 -8.29 -6.94 21.30
CA VAL A 201 -7.58 -6.26 20.18
C VAL A 201 -7.78 -7.03 18.87
N GLY A 202 -7.63 -8.36 18.90
CA GLY A 202 -7.85 -9.21 17.73
C GLY A 202 -9.27 -9.18 17.20
N GLN A 203 -10.28 -9.26 18.07
CA GLN A 203 -11.69 -9.22 17.68
C GLN A 203 -12.10 -7.86 17.12
N MET A 204 -11.67 -6.76 17.77
CA MET A 204 -11.87 -5.40 17.26
C MET A 204 -11.20 -5.21 15.89
N GLY A 205 -9.96 -5.69 15.76
CA GLY A 205 -9.24 -5.66 14.48
C GLY A 205 -9.95 -6.40 13.36
N ILE A 206 -10.47 -7.62 13.64
CA ILE A 206 -11.27 -8.38 12.65
C ILE A 206 -12.53 -7.59 12.24
N ALA A 207 -13.24 -7.00 13.21
CA ALA A 207 -14.43 -6.21 12.93
C ALA A 207 -14.12 -5.01 12.05
N GLN A 208 -13.04 -4.28 12.36
CA GLN A 208 -12.62 -3.13 11.56
C GLN A 208 -12.15 -3.51 10.16
N VAL A 209 -11.34 -4.57 10.02
CA VAL A 209 -10.90 -5.07 8.71
C VAL A 209 -12.11 -5.39 7.82
N LYS A 210 -13.13 -6.08 8.36
CA LYS A 210 -14.36 -6.38 7.62
C LYS A 210 -15.11 -5.10 7.23
N GLY A 211 -15.22 -4.14 8.13
CA GLY A 211 -15.87 -2.85 7.86
C GLY A 211 -15.19 -2.09 6.70
N TYR A 212 -13.86 -2.03 6.69
CA TYR A 212 -13.10 -1.42 5.59
C TYR A 212 -13.31 -2.15 4.26
N ILE A 213 -13.19 -3.48 4.25
CA ILE A 213 -13.38 -4.31 3.04
C ILE A 213 -14.79 -4.14 2.48
N ASP A 214 -15.82 -4.22 3.32
CA ASP A 214 -17.22 -4.07 2.92
C ASP A 214 -17.54 -2.63 2.46
N GLY A 215 -16.81 -1.65 2.98
CA GLY A 215 -16.82 -0.27 2.50
C GLY A 215 -16.00 -0.06 1.21
N GLY A 216 -15.28 -1.08 0.73
CA GLY A 216 -14.51 -1.06 -0.51
C GLY A 216 -13.14 -0.39 -0.41
N ILE A 217 -12.54 -0.38 0.77
CA ILE A 217 -11.17 0.08 1.06
C ILE A 217 -10.31 -1.12 1.43
N SER A 218 -9.06 -1.15 0.96
CA SER A 218 -8.07 -2.13 1.40
C SER A 218 -7.49 -1.73 2.75
N PRO A 219 -7.74 -2.48 3.85
CA PRO A 219 -7.09 -2.21 5.13
C PRO A 219 -5.67 -2.74 5.17
N MET A 220 -4.87 -2.19 6.09
CA MET A 220 -3.51 -2.64 6.39
C MET A 220 -3.36 -2.86 7.88
N LEU A 221 -3.04 -4.09 8.29
CA LEU A 221 -2.76 -4.37 9.71
C LEU A 221 -1.46 -3.69 10.10
N LYS A 222 -1.47 -2.84 11.12
CA LYS A 222 -0.28 -2.11 11.57
C LYS A 222 -0.15 -2.02 13.09
N PRO A 223 1.09 -1.78 13.52
CA PRO A 223 2.34 -2.16 12.89
C PRO A 223 2.75 -3.58 13.32
N PHE A 224 3.02 -4.47 12.38
CA PHE A 224 3.31 -5.87 12.65
C PHE A 224 4.69 -6.10 13.28
N GLY A 225 4.66 -6.77 14.41
CA GLY A 225 5.76 -7.07 15.32
C GLY A 225 5.41 -6.61 16.73
N PRO A 226 6.23 -6.93 17.73
CA PRO A 226 6.00 -6.41 19.08
C PRO A 226 6.28 -4.90 19.10
N GLY A 227 5.25 -4.08 19.33
CA GLY A 227 5.33 -2.61 19.35
C GLY A 227 4.86 -1.99 20.67
N GLY A 228 3.78 -2.50 21.24
CA GLY A 228 3.10 -1.92 22.40
C GLY A 228 3.78 -2.10 23.77
N ALA A 229 5.03 -2.57 23.80
CA ALA A 229 5.83 -2.71 25.03
C ALA A 229 7.30 -2.29 24.83
N PRO A 230 7.57 -1.11 24.26
CA PRO A 230 8.93 -0.69 23.99
C PRO A 230 9.68 -0.36 25.27
N LEU A 231 10.97 -0.65 25.34
CA LEU A 231 11.82 -0.35 26.49
C LEU A 231 11.67 1.11 26.92
N GLY A 232 11.36 1.30 28.21
CA GLY A 232 11.16 2.62 28.80
C GLY A 232 9.93 3.40 28.29
N GLY A 233 9.04 2.78 27.53
CA GLY A 233 7.91 3.43 26.85
C GLY A 233 8.33 4.29 25.66
N LEU A 234 9.60 4.24 25.25
CA LEU A 234 10.12 5.05 24.17
C LEU A 234 9.68 4.47 22.81
N ASN A 235 8.98 5.25 22.02
CA ASN A 235 8.63 4.84 20.66
C ASN A 235 9.91 4.46 19.88
N LEU A 236 9.84 3.45 19.02
CA LEU A 236 10.96 2.87 18.25
C LEU A 236 11.94 2.01 19.06
N ALA A 237 11.92 2.04 20.39
CA ALA A 237 12.83 1.22 21.21
C ALA A 237 12.56 -0.28 21.01
N SER A 238 13.57 -1.10 21.32
CA SER A 238 13.44 -2.56 21.28
C SER A 238 12.36 -3.06 22.23
N VAL A 239 11.73 -4.17 21.89
CA VAL A 239 10.88 -4.95 22.80
C VAL A 239 11.66 -6.21 23.15
N GLU A 240 11.95 -6.36 24.45
CA GLU A 240 12.67 -7.52 25.00
C GLU A 240 11.66 -8.49 25.60
N SER A 241 11.39 -9.57 24.91
CA SER A 241 10.40 -10.55 25.35
C SER A 241 10.66 -11.93 24.76
N GLY A 242 10.28 -12.97 25.51
CA GLY A 242 10.35 -14.34 25.04
C GLY A 242 9.36 -14.63 23.91
N GLU A 243 9.69 -15.61 23.08
CA GLU A 243 8.85 -15.99 21.93
C GLU A 243 7.41 -16.33 22.32
N ARG A 244 7.21 -16.98 23.47
CA ARG A 244 5.86 -17.33 23.95
C ARG A 244 4.99 -16.09 24.16
N ASP A 245 5.54 -15.04 24.76
CA ASP A 245 4.79 -13.80 24.99
C ASP A 245 4.55 -13.06 23.69
N ILE A 246 5.54 -13.02 22.82
CA ILE A 246 5.38 -12.44 21.48
C ILE A 246 4.21 -13.09 20.75
N ARG A 247 4.18 -14.42 20.70
CA ARG A 247 3.13 -15.18 20.00
C ARG A 247 1.74 -15.08 20.64
N ASN A 248 1.69 -15.10 21.96
CA ASN A 248 0.41 -15.13 22.68
C ASN A 248 -0.17 -13.74 22.96
N ILE A 249 0.65 -12.71 22.93
CA ILE A 249 0.26 -11.34 23.27
C ILE A 249 0.43 -10.44 22.05
N HIS A 250 1.68 -10.13 21.68
CA HIS A 250 1.97 -9.03 20.76
C HIS A 250 1.53 -9.26 19.32
N ILE A 251 1.76 -10.46 18.78
CA ILE A 251 1.39 -10.76 17.39
C ILE A 251 0.08 -11.59 17.28
N LYS A 252 -0.54 -11.94 18.41
CA LYS A 252 -1.80 -12.70 18.43
C LYS A 252 -2.94 -12.00 17.68
N PRO A 253 -3.18 -10.69 17.84
CA PRO A 253 -4.21 -9.98 17.08
C PRO A 253 -4.01 -10.06 15.56
N TYR A 254 -2.77 -9.99 15.11
CA TYR A 254 -2.43 -10.11 13.68
C TYR A 254 -2.71 -11.51 13.13
N GLU A 255 -2.33 -12.56 13.88
CA GLU A 255 -2.68 -13.94 13.52
C GLU A 255 -4.19 -14.09 13.36
N MET A 256 -4.95 -13.59 14.33
CA MET A 256 -6.41 -13.65 14.30
C MET A 256 -6.98 -12.93 13.08
N ALA A 257 -6.51 -11.73 12.75
CA ALA A 257 -6.97 -10.97 11.60
C ALA A 257 -6.57 -11.65 10.28
N VAL A 258 -5.34 -12.10 10.12
CA VAL A 258 -4.85 -12.79 8.91
C VAL A 258 -5.64 -14.07 8.64
N ARG A 259 -5.95 -14.86 9.68
CA ARG A 259 -6.67 -16.14 9.53
C ARG A 259 -8.19 -16.00 9.33
N ASN A 260 -8.78 -14.86 9.73
CA ASN A 260 -10.24 -14.69 9.76
C ASN A 260 -10.76 -13.59 8.83
N THR A 261 -9.88 -13.00 7.99
CA THR A 261 -10.25 -11.96 7.04
C THR A 261 -9.49 -12.11 5.72
N GLU A 262 -9.91 -11.33 4.73
CA GLU A 262 -9.25 -11.24 3.42
C GLU A 262 -8.24 -10.10 3.33
N VAL A 263 -7.63 -9.70 4.46
CA VAL A 263 -6.64 -8.62 4.46
C VAL A 263 -5.46 -8.92 3.54
N LYS A 264 -5.01 -7.92 2.77
CA LYS A 264 -3.95 -8.06 1.77
C LYS A 264 -2.68 -7.28 2.09
N ALA A 265 -2.67 -6.50 3.16
CA ALA A 265 -1.53 -5.67 3.52
C ALA A 265 -1.21 -5.76 5.00
N VAL A 266 0.08 -5.80 5.31
CA VAL A 266 0.62 -5.78 6.68
C VAL A 266 1.79 -4.80 6.70
N MET A 267 1.78 -3.84 7.63
CA MET A 267 2.87 -2.90 7.84
C MET A 267 3.78 -3.41 8.95
N THR A 268 5.10 -3.39 8.75
CA THR A 268 6.06 -3.74 9.80
C THR A 268 6.23 -2.61 10.80
N SER A 269 6.45 -2.93 12.08
CA SER A 269 6.74 -1.92 13.09
C SER A 269 8.18 -1.40 13.01
N TYR A 270 8.40 -0.20 13.56
CA TYR A 270 9.74 0.40 13.72
C TYR A 270 10.65 -0.38 14.67
N ASN A 271 10.05 -1.02 15.66
CA ASN A 271 10.75 -1.63 16.78
C ASN A 271 11.66 -2.78 16.35
N SER A 272 12.58 -3.12 17.24
CA SER A 272 13.30 -4.39 17.20
C SER A 272 12.69 -5.36 18.21
N TRP A 273 12.78 -6.64 17.94
CA TRP A 273 12.54 -7.70 18.90
C TRP A 273 13.87 -8.32 19.29
N ASN A 274 14.24 -8.22 20.58
CA ASN A 274 15.53 -8.68 21.09
C ASN A 274 16.71 -8.20 20.22
N GLY A 275 16.69 -6.92 19.83
CA GLY A 275 17.70 -6.29 19.00
C GLY A 275 17.60 -6.55 17.48
N ILE A 276 16.69 -7.42 17.02
CA ILE A 276 16.48 -7.67 15.58
C ILE A 276 15.35 -6.78 15.08
N PRO A 277 15.59 -5.85 14.12
CA PRO A 277 14.54 -5.02 13.57
C PRO A 277 13.39 -5.82 12.95
N ASN A 278 12.16 -5.49 13.33
CA ASN A 278 10.98 -6.20 12.82
C ASN A 278 10.87 -6.09 11.28
N SER A 279 11.25 -4.96 10.71
CA SER A 279 11.28 -4.73 9.26
C SER A 279 12.32 -5.58 8.51
N ALA A 280 13.31 -6.13 9.20
CA ALA A 280 14.36 -7.00 8.63
C ALA A 280 14.27 -8.45 9.12
N SER A 281 13.28 -8.78 9.95
CA SER A 281 13.16 -10.11 10.57
C SER A 281 12.56 -11.13 9.60
N SER A 282 13.38 -11.97 8.98
CA SER A 282 12.90 -13.11 8.19
C SER A 282 12.04 -14.06 9.02
N TYR A 283 12.34 -14.17 10.33
CA TYR A 283 11.56 -15.00 11.23
C TYR A 283 10.11 -14.51 11.36
N LEU A 284 9.91 -13.22 11.60
CA LEU A 284 8.55 -12.64 11.65
C LEU A 284 7.86 -12.64 10.28
N LEU A 285 8.55 -12.15 9.25
CA LEU A 285 7.93 -11.84 7.96
C LEU A 285 7.79 -13.05 7.05
N THR A 286 8.70 -14.02 7.14
CA THR A 286 8.67 -15.22 6.32
C THR A 286 8.14 -16.41 7.10
N ASN A 287 8.79 -16.77 8.21
CA ASN A 287 8.46 -18.01 8.92
C ASN A 287 7.07 -17.90 9.54
N ILE A 288 6.80 -16.87 10.34
CA ILE A 288 5.52 -16.72 11.03
C ILE A 288 4.44 -16.23 10.07
N LEU A 289 4.60 -15.04 9.49
CA LEU A 289 3.54 -14.40 8.71
C LEU A 289 3.16 -15.22 7.47
N ARG A 290 4.14 -15.64 6.66
CA ARG A 290 3.87 -16.32 5.40
C ARG A 290 3.72 -17.83 5.53
N ASN A 291 4.69 -18.49 6.19
CA ASN A 291 4.71 -19.96 6.21
C ASN A 291 3.72 -20.54 7.22
N GLU A 292 3.67 -19.98 8.45
CA GLU A 292 2.77 -20.51 9.48
C GLU A 292 1.33 -19.99 9.35
N TRP A 293 1.15 -18.69 9.07
CA TRP A 293 -0.20 -18.10 8.98
C TRP A 293 -0.78 -18.12 7.56
N GLY A 294 0.03 -18.37 6.55
CA GLY A 294 -0.40 -18.45 5.15
C GLY A 294 -0.71 -17.11 4.50
N PHE A 295 -0.18 -16.00 5.02
CA PHE A 295 -0.41 -14.67 4.46
C PHE A 295 0.15 -14.57 3.04
N LYS A 296 -0.71 -14.20 2.09
CA LYS A 296 -0.37 -14.11 0.65
C LYS A 296 -0.31 -12.67 0.13
N GLY A 297 -0.60 -11.70 0.99
CA GLY A 297 -0.56 -10.30 0.64
C GLY A 297 0.86 -9.73 0.61
N TYR A 298 0.98 -8.41 0.61
CA TYR A 298 2.28 -7.75 0.63
C TYR A 298 2.59 -7.14 2.01
N VAL A 299 3.89 -6.96 2.24
CA VAL A 299 4.42 -6.30 3.43
C VAL A 299 4.82 -4.88 3.06
N TYR A 300 4.41 -3.94 3.89
CA TYR A 300 4.67 -2.52 3.76
C TYR A 300 5.61 -2.10 4.90
N SER A 301 6.53 -1.19 4.68
CA SER A 301 7.34 -0.64 5.76
C SER A 301 6.64 0.56 6.37
N ASP A 302 6.80 0.76 7.67
CA ASP A 302 6.38 2.00 8.30
C ASP A 302 7.21 3.20 7.79
N TRP A 303 6.76 4.42 8.01
CA TRP A 303 7.32 5.65 7.48
C TRP A 303 8.82 5.80 7.80
N GLY A 304 9.66 5.74 6.77
CA GLY A 304 11.12 5.80 6.93
C GLY A 304 11.79 4.57 7.55
N ALA A 305 11.04 3.51 7.91
CA ALA A 305 11.59 2.35 8.61
C ALA A 305 12.70 1.63 7.83
N VAL A 306 12.63 1.63 6.51
CA VAL A 306 13.69 1.05 5.66
C VAL A 306 15.00 1.84 5.78
N ALA A 307 14.93 3.18 5.79
CA ALA A 307 16.11 4.03 6.01
C ALA A 307 16.69 3.82 7.42
N MET A 308 15.83 3.63 8.42
CA MET A 308 16.23 3.38 9.80
C MET A 308 17.07 2.11 9.99
N LEU A 309 16.92 1.09 9.14
CA LEU A 309 17.77 -0.11 9.18
C LEU A 309 19.25 0.23 9.01
N LYS A 310 19.55 1.28 8.25
CA LYS A 310 20.92 1.79 8.08
C LYS A 310 21.26 2.84 9.13
N ASP A 311 20.43 3.89 9.21
CA ASP A 311 20.80 5.16 9.86
C ASP A 311 20.59 5.12 11.39
N PHE A 312 19.70 4.25 11.88
CA PHE A 312 19.36 4.13 13.28
C PHE A 312 19.68 2.74 13.89
N GLN A 313 19.30 1.67 13.20
CA GLN A 313 19.45 0.30 13.71
C GLN A 313 20.77 -0.36 13.28
N HIS A 314 21.51 0.25 12.35
CA HIS A 314 22.83 -0.19 11.85
C HIS A 314 22.89 -1.65 11.39
N THR A 315 21.76 -2.19 10.91
CA THR A 315 21.66 -3.58 10.45
C THR A 315 21.83 -3.71 8.93
N ALA A 316 21.86 -2.61 8.20
CA ALA A 316 22.10 -2.56 6.76
C ALA A 316 23.22 -1.59 6.38
N LYS A 317 24.01 -1.94 5.35
CA LYS A 317 25.10 -1.09 4.85
C LYS A 317 24.64 0.05 3.95
N ALA A 318 23.53 -0.13 3.23
CA ALA A 318 22.94 0.85 2.33
C ALA A 318 21.42 0.71 2.31
N VAL A 319 20.70 1.81 2.10
CA VAL A 319 19.23 1.82 2.02
C VAL A 319 18.74 0.97 0.84
N SER A 320 19.43 1.04 -0.29
CA SER A 320 19.12 0.20 -1.47
C SER A 320 19.19 -1.30 -1.21
N TYR A 321 20.07 -1.73 -0.30
CA TYR A 321 20.19 -3.13 0.08
C TYR A 321 18.96 -3.62 0.86
N THR A 322 18.35 -2.77 1.66
CA THR A 322 17.16 -3.11 2.46
C THR A 322 15.90 -3.23 1.64
N HIS A 323 15.78 -2.50 0.54
CA HIS A 323 14.67 -2.67 -0.42
C HIS A 323 14.71 -4.00 -1.18
N LEU A 324 15.92 -4.56 -1.37
CA LEU A 324 16.14 -5.82 -2.08
C LEU A 324 16.04 -7.06 -1.18
N THR A 325 16.12 -6.88 0.14
CA THR A 325 16.12 -7.99 1.12
C THR A 325 14.81 -8.16 1.89
N LEU A 326 13.80 -7.34 1.64
CA LEU A 326 12.46 -7.74 2.05
C LEU A 326 12.21 -9.14 1.47
N PRO A 327 11.78 -10.13 2.30
CA PRO A 327 11.65 -11.51 1.86
C PRO A 327 10.50 -11.65 0.88
N THR A 328 10.67 -11.06 -0.28
CA THR A 328 9.91 -11.37 -1.46
C THR A 328 10.64 -12.49 -2.16
N ASN A 329 10.37 -13.70 -1.67
CA ASN A 329 10.57 -14.91 -2.45
C ASN A 329 11.78 -14.96 -3.39
N ARG A 330 12.66 -15.92 -3.09
CA ARG A 330 13.48 -16.60 -4.11
C ARG A 330 13.70 -15.79 -5.39
N GLU A 331 14.86 -15.21 -5.47
CA GLU A 331 15.44 -14.45 -6.58
C GLU A 331 15.28 -12.95 -6.50
#